data_71b739e9d3bcb8a6f76b2fce0c9d290e
#
_entry.id   71b739e9d3bcb8a6f76b2fce0c9d290e
#
_cell.length_a   1.000
_cell.length_b   1.000
_cell.length_c   1.000
_cell.angle_alpha   90.00
_cell.angle_beta   90.00
_cell.angle_gamma   90.00
#
_symmetry.space_group_name_H-M   'P 1'
#
loop_
_entity.id
_entity.type
_entity.pdbx_description
1 polymer ?
#
loop_
_entity_poly.entity_id
_entity_poly.type
_entity_poly.pdbx_seq_one_letter_code
_entity_poly.pdbx_strand_id
1 'polypeptide(L)'
;MRGVAHDPAFRAKLMALHQQGVSLHQLSQQFHLARPVLSRWWARYRDGDWEALQPYSRRPDRSPTRIAPALEQQILRLRQRGWGPARIAPQLGLGHGTVQRILTRFGQNRLPRPVRPRPQRYEKQRPGELLHLDVKFLPALRNARYDYEFAAVDDFSREAVIWITTEQTTRTATQFLERVLDRLPYRVEAIMTDNAWMFSMQHAFHGDRQTRFQQLCHALGIQHRLLRPYAPECNGKVERFFRTVDDECLNRRRLFTFTARSRAVQEFVWYYNHQRPHLSLAGLTPVQRRDLYFQQARA
;
A
#
# COMPACT_ATOMS: atom_id res chain seq x y z
N MET A 1 14.64 38.84 -21.34
CA MET A 1 13.95 37.74 -22.02
C MET A 1 14.98 36.87 -22.72
N ARG A 2 15.08 35.58 -22.43
CA ARG A 2 15.94 34.66 -23.19
C ARG A 2 15.23 34.37 -24.50
N GLY A 3 15.78 34.81 -25.64
CA GLY A 3 15.19 34.61 -26.97
C GLY A 3 14.99 33.11 -27.25
N VAL A 4 13.82 32.75 -27.75
CA VAL A 4 13.51 31.42 -28.25
C VAL A 4 14.49 31.11 -29.39
N ALA A 5 15.13 29.93 -29.34
CA ALA A 5 16.04 29.54 -30.42
C ALA A 5 15.20 29.25 -31.67
N HIS A 6 15.51 29.94 -32.79
CA HIS A 6 14.83 29.70 -34.05
C HIS A 6 15.07 28.26 -34.54
N ASP A 7 14.04 27.66 -35.12
CA ASP A 7 14.10 26.33 -35.71
C ASP A 7 15.24 26.21 -36.77
N PRO A 8 16.03 25.13 -36.76
CA PRO A 8 17.06 24.89 -37.78
C PRO A 8 16.53 24.95 -39.22
N ALA A 9 15.33 24.42 -39.47
CA ALA A 9 14.69 24.46 -40.78
C ALA A 9 14.42 25.93 -41.23
N PHE A 10 13.97 26.76 -40.32
CA PHE A 10 13.77 28.19 -40.56
C PHE A 10 15.10 28.90 -40.87
N ARG A 11 16.19 28.59 -40.15
CA ARG A 11 17.53 29.15 -40.44
C ARG A 11 18.01 28.71 -41.82
N ALA A 12 17.86 27.45 -42.18
CA ALA A 12 18.24 26.90 -43.48
C ALA A 12 17.49 27.63 -44.62
N LYS A 13 16.17 27.82 -44.45
CA LYS A 13 15.35 28.55 -45.44
C LYS A 13 15.88 29.98 -45.68
N LEU A 14 16.24 30.73 -44.64
CA LEU A 14 16.77 32.08 -44.78
C LEU A 14 18.14 32.08 -45.44
N MET A 15 18.99 31.11 -45.14
CA MET A 15 20.32 31.01 -45.75
C MET A 15 20.24 30.62 -47.23
N ALA A 16 19.29 29.74 -47.59
CA ALA A 16 19.00 29.40 -48.98
C ALA A 16 18.51 30.65 -49.79
N LEU A 17 17.66 31.50 -49.22
CA LEU A 17 17.24 32.75 -49.82
C LEU A 17 18.43 33.70 -50.04
N HIS A 18 19.34 33.76 -49.07
CA HIS A 18 20.56 34.55 -49.23
C HIS A 18 21.46 34.00 -50.35
N GLN A 19 21.59 32.72 -50.48
CA GLN A 19 22.32 32.07 -51.55
C GLN A 19 21.71 32.36 -52.95
N GLN A 20 20.38 32.54 -52.99
CA GLN A 20 19.65 32.94 -54.23
C GLN A 20 19.74 34.45 -54.53
N GLY A 21 20.52 35.24 -53.76
CA GLY A 21 20.78 36.65 -54.02
C GLY A 21 20.04 37.64 -53.10
N VAL A 22 19.19 37.19 -52.17
CA VAL A 22 18.54 38.09 -51.20
C VAL A 22 19.57 38.55 -50.17
N SER A 23 19.77 39.86 -50.01
CA SER A 23 20.77 40.37 -49.09
C SER A 23 20.42 40.10 -47.61
N LEU A 24 21.45 39.93 -46.75
CA LEU A 24 21.22 39.78 -45.31
C LEU A 24 20.51 40.99 -44.68
N HIS A 25 20.63 42.18 -45.33
CA HIS A 25 19.92 43.37 -44.91
C HIS A 25 18.42 43.25 -45.17
N GLN A 26 18.01 42.78 -46.34
CA GLN A 26 16.61 42.54 -46.68
C GLN A 26 15.99 41.44 -45.79
N LEU A 27 16.71 40.34 -45.56
CA LEU A 27 16.28 39.28 -44.64
C LEU A 27 16.13 39.79 -43.20
N SER A 28 17.03 40.67 -42.75
CA SER A 28 16.95 41.31 -41.44
C SER A 28 15.68 42.14 -41.28
N GLN A 29 15.33 42.94 -42.28
CA GLN A 29 14.11 43.75 -42.27
C GLN A 29 12.85 42.90 -42.38
N GLN A 30 12.83 41.97 -43.31
CA GLN A 30 11.64 41.11 -43.58
C GLN A 30 11.28 40.20 -42.44
N PHE A 31 12.26 39.64 -41.76
CA PHE A 31 12.04 38.65 -40.71
C PHE A 31 12.31 39.19 -39.30
N HIS A 32 12.56 40.51 -39.15
CA HIS A 32 12.83 41.18 -37.87
C HIS A 32 13.96 40.53 -37.07
N LEU A 33 15.01 40.07 -37.75
CA LEU A 33 16.17 39.43 -37.14
C LEU A 33 17.37 40.37 -37.14
N ALA A 34 18.13 40.37 -36.04
CA ALA A 34 19.35 41.14 -35.98
C ALA A 34 20.37 40.64 -37.02
N ARG A 35 20.90 41.55 -37.85
CA ARG A 35 21.88 41.28 -38.91
C ARG A 35 23.08 40.43 -38.45
N PRO A 36 23.67 40.64 -37.25
CA PRO A 36 24.75 39.78 -36.75
C PRO A 36 24.34 38.33 -36.55
N VAL A 37 23.05 38.04 -36.29
CA VAL A 37 22.53 36.67 -36.15
C VAL A 37 22.53 35.98 -37.51
N LEU A 38 22.04 36.66 -38.55
CA LEU A 38 22.03 36.17 -39.93
C LEU A 38 23.45 35.95 -40.45
N SER A 39 24.37 36.89 -40.19
CA SER A 39 25.78 36.74 -40.59
C SER A 39 26.45 35.52 -39.95
N ARG A 40 26.16 35.26 -38.67
CA ARG A 40 26.66 34.03 -38.01
C ARG A 40 26.06 32.75 -38.58
N TRP A 41 24.79 32.77 -38.97
CA TRP A 41 24.17 31.60 -39.62
C TRP A 41 24.76 31.41 -41.01
N TRP A 42 24.97 32.48 -41.78
CA TRP A 42 25.59 32.42 -43.10
C TRP A 42 27.04 31.90 -43.04
N ALA A 43 27.83 32.36 -42.09
CA ALA A 43 29.21 31.89 -41.92
C ALA A 43 29.29 30.39 -41.64
N ARG A 44 28.23 29.82 -41.07
CA ARG A 44 28.13 28.37 -40.84
C ARG A 44 27.59 27.59 -42.04
N TYR A 45 26.75 28.20 -42.83
CA TYR A 45 25.98 27.58 -43.93
C TYR A 45 26.63 27.75 -45.31
N ARG A 46 27.56 28.66 -45.49
CA ARG A 46 28.05 29.08 -46.83
C ARG A 46 28.52 27.96 -47.73
N ASP A 47 28.88 26.78 -47.18
CA ASP A 47 29.30 25.63 -47.96
C ASP A 47 28.12 24.67 -48.24
N GLY A 48 26.87 25.09 -48.00
CA GLY A 48 25.67 24.33 -48.27
C GLY A 48 25.32 23.28 -47.15
N ASP A 49 26.11 23.26 -46.08
CA ASP A 49 25.89 22.35 -44.96
C ASP A 49 24.79 22.86 -44.02
N TRP A 50 23.58 22.42 -44.24
CA TRP A 50 22.44 22.77 -43.39
C TRP A 50 22.52 22.16 -41.97
N GLU A 51 23.23 21.01 -41.77
CA GLU A 51 23.46 20.41 -40.46
C GLU A 51 24.28 21.32 -39.55
N ALA A 52 25.16 22.16 -40.15
CA ALA A 52 25.90 23.19 -39.44
C ALA A 52 25.00 24.20 -38.76
N LEU A 53 23.73 24.36 -39.16
CA LEU A 53 22.75 25.24 -38.54
C LEU A 53 22.05 24.63 -37.33
N GLN A 54 22.26 23.37 -37.02
CA GLN A 54 21.73 22.73 -35.81
C GLN A 54 22.28 23.43 -34.55
N PRO A 55 21.51 23.47 -33.48
CA PRO A 55 21.98 24.08 -32.24
C PRO A 55 23.15 23.29 -31.64
N TYR A 56 24.22 23.98 -31.32
CA TYR A 56 25.33 23.35 -30.61
C TYR A 56 24.91 22.92 -29.21
N SER A 57 25.43 21.79 -28.78
CA SER A 57 25.34 21.38 -27.36
C SER A 57 26.01 22.47 -26.50
N ARG A 58 25.27 22.91 -25.49
CA ARG A 58 25.84 23.86 -24.48
C ARG A 58 26.59 23.13 -23.37
N ARG A 59 26.70 21.81 -23.46
CA ARG A 59 27.46 21.03 -22.48
C ARG A 59 28.96 21.22 -22.74
N PRO A 60 29.75 21.48 -21.69
CA PRO A 60 31.20 21.49 -21.83
C PRO A 60 31.71 20.14 -22.30
N ASP A 61 32.66 20.08 -23.21
CA ASP A 61 33.28 18.84 -23.68
C ASP A 61 34.03 18.12 -22.55
N ARG A 62 34.53 18.89 -21.58
CA ARG A 62 35.14 18.35 -20.36
C ARG A 62 34.40 18.88 -19.13
N SER A 63 34.09 18.00 -18.22
CA SER A 63 33.56 18.32 -16.89
C SER A 63 34.54 17.77 -15.82
N PRO A 64 35.28 18.65 -15.14
CA PRO A 64 36.26 18.25 -14.13
C PRO A 64 35.65 17.45 -12.97
N THR A 65 34.36 17.67 -12.74
CA THR A 65 33.61 16.99 -11.64
C THR A 65 32.86 15.73 -12.09
N ARG A 66 33.10 15.28 -13.33
CA ARG A 66 32.46 14.05 -13.83
C ARG A 66 33.01 12.84 -13.09
N ILE A 67 32.11 12.04 -12.56
CA ILE A 67 32.46 10.76 -11.91
C ILE A 67 33.06 9.81 -12.95
N ALA A 68 34.16 9.12 -12.57
CA ALA A 68 34.82 8.15 -13.43
C ALA A 68 33.85 7.02 -13.81
N PRO A 69 33.82 6.55 -15.08
CA PRO A 69 32.95 5.47 -15.54
C PRO A 69 33.02 4.20 -14.68
N ALA A 70 34.22 3.85 -14.20
CA ALA A 70 34.43 2.70 -13.32
C ALA A 70 33.64 2.82 -12.01
N LEU A 71 33.59 4.04 -11.43
CA LEU A 71 32.87 4.30 -10.20
C LEU A 71 31.34 4.32 -10.44
N GLU A 72 30.89 4.78 -11.61
CA GLU A 72 29.47 4.65 -12.01
C GLU A 72 29.05 3.18 -12.10
N GLN A 73 29.90 2.33 -12.66
CA GLN A 73 29.62 0.89 -12.72
C GLN A 73 29.59 0.24 -11.33
N GLN A 74 30.43 0.68 -10.40
CA GLN A 74 30.37 0.20 -9.02
C GLN A 74 29.05 0.58 -8.34
N ILE A 75 28.57 1.81 -8.54
CA ILE A 75 27.25 2.25 -8.06
C ILE A 75 26.15 1.33 -8.60
N LEU A 76 26.17 1.02 -9.89
CA LEU A 76 25.17 0.17 -10.53
C LEU A 76 25.22 -1.27 -10.00
N ARG A 77 26.41 -1.84 -9.80
CA ARG A 77 26.57 -3.19 -9.21
C ARG A 77 26.02 -3.24 -7.78
N LEU A 78 26.29 -2.23 -6.95
CA LEU A 78 25.75 -2.16 -5.59
C LEU A 78 24.22 -1.98 -5.62
N ARG A 79 23.71 -1.21 -6.59
CA ARG A 79 22.27 -1.05 -6.79
C ARG A 79 21.57 -2.36 -7.13
N GLN A 80 22.16 -3.19 -8.00
CA GLN A 80 21.63 -4.53 -8.33
C GLN A 80 21.55 -5.46 -7.12
N ARG A 81 22.45 -5.26 -6.11
CA ARG A 81 22.36 -5.95 -4.82
C ARG A 81 21.26 -5.40 -3.89
N GLY A 82 20.43 -4.47 -4.36
CA GLY A 82 19.35 -3.89 -3.59
C GLY A 82 19.73 -2.71 -2.70
N TRP A 83 20.95 -2.16 -2.84
CA TRP A 83 21.37 -1.05 -2.01
C TRP A 83 20.73 0.28 -2.44
N GLY A 84 20.30 1.07 -1.45
CA GLY A 84 19.83 2.44 -1.68
C GLY A 84 20.97 3.46 -1.74
N PRO A 85 20.73 4.68 -2.27
CA PRO A 85 21.73 5.74 -2.34
C PRO A 85 22.38 6.07 -1.00
N ALA A 86 21.62 6.05 0.09
CA ALA A 86 22.11 6.30 1.45
C ALA A 86 23.14 5.26 1.93
N ARG A 87 23.12 4.05 1.39
CA ARG A 87 24.08 2.98 1.70
C ARG A 87 25.26 2.98 0.73
N ILE A 88 25.03 3.29 -0.54
CA ILE A 88 26.08 3.33 -1.57
C ILE A 88 27.00 4.53 -1.37
N ALA A 89 26.46 5.69 -1.03
CA ALA A 89 27.21 6.94 -0.93
C ALA A 89 28.41 6.87 0.03
N PRO A 90 28.24 6.50 1.32
CA PRO A 90 29.36 6.38 2.25
C PRO A 90 30.33 5.26 1.87
N GLN A 91 29.85 4.16 1.30
CA GLN A 91 30.69 3.05 0.87
C GLN A 91 31.71 3.44 -0.22
N LEU A 92 31.35 4.39 -1.07
CA LEU A 92 32.18 4.85 -2.18
C LEU A 92 32.77 6.24 -1.97
N GLY A 93 32.63 6.84 -0.78
CA GLY A 93 33.10 8.18 -0.47
C GLY A 93 32.41 9.27 -1.30
N LEU A 94 31.16 9.08 -1.71
CA LEU A 94 30.39 9.97 -2.55
C LEU A 94 29.27 10.68 -1.79
N GLY A 95 28.85 11.83 -2.27
CA GLY A 95 27.63 12.48 -1.79
C GLY A 95 26.38 11.74 -2.21
N HIS A 96 25.38 11.64 -1.31
CA HIS A 96 24.06 11.01 -1.58
C HIS A 96 23.42 11.52 -2.88
N GLY A 97 23.41 12.86 -3.10
CA GLY A 97 22.84 13.46 -4.30
C GLY A 97 23.57 13.09 -5.60
N THR A 98 24.87 12.78 -5.51
CA THR A 98 25.66 12.31 -6.67
C THR A 98 25.23 10.90 -7.05
N VAL A 99 25.15 9.99 -6.09
CA VAL A 99 24.67 8.61 -6.32
C VAL A 99 23.24 8.62 -6.86
N GLN A 100 22.35 9.44 -6.26
CA GLN A 100 20.97 9.55 -6.71
C GLN A 100 20.86 10.03 -8.17
N ARG A 101 21.64 11.05 -8.57
CA ARG A 101 21.67 11.56 -9.97
C ARG A 101 22.17 10.49 -10.95
N ILE A 102 23.18 9.72 -10.57
CA ILE A 102 23.71 8.63 -11.40
C ILE A 102 22.63 7.55 -11.57
N LEU A 103 22.01 7.09 -10.50
CA LEU A 103 20.94 6.09 -10.56
C LEU A 103 19.75 6.57 -11.39
N THR A 104 19.37 7.86 -11.29
CA THR A 104 18.30 8.43 -12.09
C THR A 104 18.68 8.45 -13.58
N ARG A 105 19.92 8.82 -13.92
CA ARG A 105 20.41 8.84 -15.31
C ARG A 105 20.37 7.45 -15.96
N PHE A 106 20.62 6.39 -15.16
CA PHE A 106 20.57 5.01 -15.63
C PHE A 106 19.19 4.33 -15.42
N GLY A 107 18.15 5.07 -15.06
CA GLY A 107 16.80 4.54 -14.85
C GLY A 107 16.64 3.64 -13.63
N GLN A 108 17.63 3.62 -12.72
CA GLN A 108 17.67 2.75 -11.54
C GLN A 108 17.37 3.48 -10.21
N ASN A 109 16.69 4.62 -10.28
CA ASN A 109 16.30 5.41 -9.11
C ASN A 109 15.31 4.68 -8.18
N ARG A 110 14.55 3.71 -8.71
CA ARG A 110 13.67 2.84 -7.93
C ARG A 110 14.13 1.40 -8.01
N LEU A 111 14.16 0.70 -6.87
CA LEU A 111 14.35 -0.75 -6.88
C LEU A 111 13.07 -1.42 -7.38
N PRO A 112 13.18 -2.47 -8.20
CA PRO A 112 12.03 -3.29 -8.52
C PRO A 112 11.41 -3.80 -7.21
N ARG A 113 10.10 -3.63 -7.06
CA ARG A 113 9.41 -4.25 -5.91
C ARG A 113 9.46 -5.77 -6.10
N PRO A 114 9.83 -6.53 -5.06
CA PRO A 114 9.74 -7.97 -5.15
C PRO A 114 8.29 -8.34 -5.50
N VAL A 115 8.15 -9.19 -6.51
CA VAL A 115 6.85 -9.76 -6.87
C VAL A 115 6.44 -10.64 -5.71
N ARG A 116 5.57 -10.13 -4.84
CA ARG A 116 4.93 -10.95 -3.83
C ARG A 116 3.86 -11.77 -4.53
N PRO A 117 3.84 -13.10 -4.38
CA PRO A 117 2.74 -13.89 -4.88
C PRO A 117 1.45 -13.31 -4.29
N ARG A 118 0.46 -13.08 -5.13
CA ARG A 118 -0.84 -12.62 -4.63
C ARG A 118 -1.39 -13.72 -3.75
N PRO A 119 -1.73 -13.46 -2.48
CA PRO A 119 -2.34 -14.47 -1.63
C PRO A 119 -3.60 -14.97 -2.34
N GLN A 120 -3.76 -16.28 -2.42
CA GLN A 120 -4.98 -16.87 -2.93
C GLN A 120 -6.12 -16.43 -2.00
N ARG A 121 -7.00 -15.59 -2.54
CA ARG A 121 -8.21 -15.22 -1.82
C ARG A 121 -9.11 -16.44 -1.79
N TYR A 122 -9.28 -17.01 -0.63
CA TYR A 122 -10.34 -18.00 -0.41
C TYR A 122 -11.52 -17.30 0.28
N GLU A 123 -12.71 -17.69 -0.07
CA GLU A 123 -13.94 -17.29 0.58
C GLU A 123 -14.77 -18.54 0.79
N LYS A 124 -15.35 -18.66 1.99
CA LYS A 124 -16.24 -19.74 2.32
C LYS A 124 -17.55 -19.57 1.55
N GLN A 125 -18.28 -20.66 1.38
CA GLN A 125 -19.45 -20.68 0.51
C GLN A 125 -20.76 -20.40 1.25
N ARG A 126 -20.75 -20.50 2.59
CA ARG A 126 -21.95 -20.31 3.42
C ARG A 126 -21.63 -19.66 4.76
N PRO A 127 -22.64 -18.99 5.38
CA PRO A 127 -22.49 -18.46 6.73
C PRO A 127 -22.20 -19.58 7.74
N GLY A 128 -21.31 -19.30 8.70
CA GLY A 128 -20.95 -20.23 9.77
C GLY A 128 -19.96 -21.32 9.41
N GLU A 129 -19.57 -21.46 8.13
CA GLU A 129 -18.57 -22.46 7.73
C GLU A 129 -17.18 -22.18 8.36
N LEU A 130 -16.84 -20.89 8.53
CA LEU A 130 -15.63 -20.46 9.22
C LEU A 130 -15.80 -19.07 9.81
N LEU A 131 -15.51 -18.94 11.11
CA LEU A 131 -15.36 -17.67 11.78
C LEU A 131 -13.88 -17.37 12.06
N HIS A 132 -13.46 -16.13 11.83
CA HIS A 132 -12.17 -15.63 12.26
C HIS A 132 -12.34 -14.93 13.61
N LEU A 133 -11.67 -15.42 14.64
CA LEU A 133 -11.62 -14.80 15.96
C LEU A 133 -10.23 -14.22 16.22
N ASP A 134 -10.20 -13.04 16.79
CA ASP A 134 -8.96 -12.39 17.18
C ASP A 134 -9.19 -11.41 18.34
N VAL A 135 -8.09 -11.01 18.98
CA VAL A 135 -8.12 -10.04 20.07
C VAL A 135 -7.07 -8.96 19.83
N LYS A 136 -7.47 -7.73 20.05
CA LYS A 136 -6.61 -6.57 19.91
C LYS A 136 -6.53 -5.80 21.21
N PHE A 137 -5.32 -5.29 21.51
CA PHE A 137 -5.11 -4.33 22.60
C PHE A 137 -5.66 -2.96 22.20
N LEU A 138 -6.44 -2.36 23.06
CA LEU A 138 -6.86 -0.98 22.93
C LEU A 138 -5.96 -0.06 23.76
N PRO A 139 -5.71 1.18 23.31
CA PRO A 139 -4.96 2.15 24.11
C PRO A 139 -5.62 2.34 25.47
N ALA A 140 -4.81 2.38 26.53
CA ALA A 140 -5.26 2.60 27.88
C ALA A 140 -6.03 3.92 28.00
N LEU A 141 -7.15 3.91 28.73
CA LEU A 141 -7.84 5.12 29.16
C LEU A 141 -7.08 5.74 30.34
N ARG A 142 -7.35 7.03 30.66
CA ARG A 142 -6.72 7.73 31.81
C ARG A 142 -6.79 6.86 33.05
N ASN A 143 -5.63 6.58 33.65
CA ASN A 143 -5.45 5.81 34.91
C ASN A 143 -5.86 4.34 34.84
N ALA A 144 -5.90 3.73 33.64
CA ALA A 144 -6.46 2.41 33.50
C ALA A 144 -5.47 1.39 32.94
N ARG A 145 -5.82 0.14 33.17
CA ARG A 145 -5.28 -1.04 32.50
C ARG A 145 -5.65 -1.00 31.02
N TYR A 146 -4.97 -1.81 30.23
CA TYR A 146 -5.36 -2.02 28.83
C TYR A 146 -6.76 -2.63 28.77
N ASP A 147 -7.57 -2.15 27.83
CA ASP A 147 -8.78 -2.84 27.41
C ASP A 147 -8.44 -3.78 26.24
N TYR A 148 -9.27 -4.79 26.08
CA TYR A 148 -9.11 -5.81 25.03
C TYR A 148 -10.36 -5.83 24.18
N GLU A 149 -10.17 -5.82 22.88
CA GLU A 149 -11.23 -5.88 21.89
C GLU A 149 -11.22 -7.27 21.24
N PHE A 150 -12.17 -8.10 21.64
CA PHE A 150 -12.43 -9.40 21.02
C PHE A 150 -13.34 -9.21 19.82
N ALA A 151 -13.00 -9.79 18.68
CA ALA A 151 -13.83 -9.74 17.48
C ALA A 151 -13.94 -11.13 16.84
N ALA A 152 -15.11 -11.41 16.31
CA ALA A 152 -15.39 -12.56 15.44
C ALA A 152 -16.01 -12.06 14.15
N VAL A 153 -15.53 -12.56 13.01
CA VAL A 153 -16.03 -12.20 11.68
C VAL A 153 -16.29 -13.47 10.88
N ASP A 154 -17.50 -13.62 10.38
CA ASP A 154 -17.83 -14.71 9.47
C ASP A 154 -17.13 -14.56 8.13
N ASP A 155 -16.55 -15.65 7.64
CA ASP A 155 -15.75 -15.64 6.41
C ASP A 155 -16.56 -15.34 5.17
N PHE A 156 -17.81 -15.80 5.11
CA PHE A 156 -18.70 -15.61 3.96
C PHE A 156 -19.45 -14.28 3.99
N SER A 157 -20.20 -14.03 5.06
CA SER A 157 -21.08 -12.86 5.16
C SER A 157 -20.37 -11.59 5.62
N ARG A 158 -19.20 -11.71 6.28
CA ARG A 158 -18.53 -10.64 7.04
C ARG A 158 -19.32 -10.18 8.27
N GLU A 159 -20.38 -10.88 8.65
CA GLU A 159 -21.12 -10.56 9.87
C GLU A 159 -20.18 -10.63 11.07
N ALA A 160 -20.20 -9.58 11.88
CA ALA A 160 -19.21 -9.39 12.92
C ALA A 160 -19.88 -9.34 14.31
N VAL A 161 -19.20 -9.90 15.29
CA VAL A 161 -19.50 -9.77 16.71
C VAL A 161 -18.28 -9.19 17.39
N ILE A 162 -18.48 -8.25 18.31
CA ILE A 162 -17.40 -7.57 19.02
C ILE A 162 -17.75 -7.48 20.52
N TRP A 163 -16.71 -7.55 21.34
CA TRP A 163 -16.84 -7.34 22.78
C TRP A 163 -15.57 -6.70 23.35
N ILE A 164 -15.73 -5.63 24.11
CA ILE A 164 -14.63 -5.00 24.84
C ILE A 164 -14.66 -5.50 26.29
N THR A 165 -13.50 -5.87 26.80
CA THR A 165 -13.29 -6.35 28.17
C THR A 165 -12.00 -5.80 28.76
N THR A 166 -11.88 -5.83 30.07
CA THR A 166 -10.66 -5.42 30.79
C THR A 166 -9.70 -6.58 31.05
N GLU A 167 -10.05 -7.79 30.63
CA GLU A 167 -9.27 -9.01 30.85
C GLU A 167 -9.07 -9.79 29.55
N GLN A 168 -7.88 -10.36 29.42
CA GLN A 168 -7.53 -11.29 28.33
C GLN A 168 -7.14 -12.63 28.95
N THR A 169 -8.13 -13.47 29.17
CA THR A 169 -7.98 -14.79 29.79
C THR A 169 -8.69 -15.87 28.99
N THR A 170 -8.38 -17.16 29.25
CA THR A 170 -9.14 -18.29 28.63
C THR A 170 -10.62 -18.22 29.00
N ARG A 171 -10.95 -17.71 30.18
CA ARG A 171 -12.34 -17.50 30.62
C ARG A 171 -13.03 -16.45 29.76
N THR A 172 -12.40 -15.29 29.55
CA THR A 172 -12.99 -14.24 28.71
C THR A 172 -13.10 -14.65 27.25
N ALA A 173 -12.13 -15.40 26.72
CA ALA A 173 -12.22 -15.98 25.39
C ALA A 173 -13.39 -16.95 25.24
N THR A 174 -13.63 -17.80 26.26
CA THR A 174 -14.78 -18.73 26.31
C THR A 174 -16.10 -17.97 26.35
N GLN A 175 -16.22 -16.97 27.24
CA GLN A 175 -17.41 -16.11 27.33
C GLN A 175 -17.66 -15.32 26.02
N PHE A 176 -16.60 -14.92 25.34
CA PHE A 176 -16.75 -14.30 24.04
C PHE A 176 -17.32 -15.28 23.00
N LEU A 177 -16.85 -16.52 22.96
CA LEU A 177 -17.39 -17.54 22.08
C LEU A 177 -18.89 -17.77 22.35
N GLU A 178 -19.29 -17.93 23.61
CA GLU A 178 -20.71 -18.05 23.99
C GLU A 178 -21.54 -16.87 23.44
N ARG A 179 -21.06 -15.62 23.62
CA ARG A 179 -21.72 -14.42 23.05
C ARG A 179 -21.79 -14.42 21.52
N VAL A 180 -20.79 -14.95 20.85
CA VAL A 180 -20.78 -15.09 19.39
C VAL A 180 -21.87 -16.05 18.95
N LEU A 181 -21.96 -17.20 19.59
CA LEU A 181 -22.95 -18.23 19.28
C LEU A 181 -24.40 -17.78 19.56
N ASP A 182 -24.61 -17.02 20.62
CA ASP A 182 -25.92 -16.44 20.94
C ASP A 182 -26.38 -15.38 19.92
N ARG A 183 -25.45 -14.68 19.30
CA ARG A 183 -25.78 -13.57 18.39
C ARG A 183 -25.92 -13.98 16.94
N LEU A 184 -25.23 -15.03 16.52
CA LEU A 184 -25.29 -15.49 15.14
C LEU A 184 -26.48 -16.44 14.94
N PRO A 185 -27.39 -16.18 13.98
CA PRO A 185 -28.60 -16.99 13.80
C PRO A 185 -28.36 -18.27 12.98
N TYR A 186 -27.12 -18.77 12.97
CA TYR A 186 -26.72 -19.96 12.22
C TYR A 186 -25.66 -20.76 12.97
N ARG A 187 -25.58 -22.04 12.63
CA ARG A 187 -24.57 -22.93 13.21
C ARG A 187 -23.17 -22.56 12.75
N VAL A 188 -22.24 -22.53 13.70
CA VAL A 188 -20.80 -22.34 13.45
C VAL A 188 -20.13 -23.71 13.36
N GLU A 189 -19.43 -23.99 12.25
CA GLU A 189 -18.78 -25.26 12.00
C GLU A 189 -17.29 -25.23 12.37
N ALA A 190 -16.62 -24.14 12.08
CA ALA A 190 -15.21 -23.97 12.38
C ALA A 190 -14.89 -22.54 12.86
N ILE A 191 -13.90 -22.45 13.72
CA ILE A 191 -13.35 -21.20 14.22
C ILE A 191 -11.84 -21.19 13.99
N MET A 192 -11.33 -20.09 13.46
CA MET A 192 -9.90 -19.85 13.29
C MET A 192 -9.44 -18.79 14.26
N THR A 193 -8.38 -19.08 15.02
CA THR A 193 -7.71 -18.12 15.92
C THR A 193 -6.21 -18.10 15.65
N ASP A 194 -5.54 -17.09 16.17
CA ASP A 194 -4.10 -17.14 16.34
C ASP A 194 -3.69 -18.13 17.43
N ASN A 195 -2.38 -18.25 17.68
CA ASN A 195 -1.82 -19.16 18.69
C ASN A 195 -1.72 -18.50 20.09
N ALA A 196 -2.50 -17.46 20.36
CA ALA A 196 -2.49 -16.82 21.67
C ALA A 196 -2.91 -17.82 22.78
N TRP A 197 -2.25 -17.74 23.92
CA TRP A 197 -2.40 -18.67 25.04
C TRP A 197 -3.84 -18.84 25.56
N MET A 198 -4.69 -17.83 25.36
CA MET A 198 -6.10 -17.91 25.78
C MET A 198 -6.94 -18.81 24.87
N PHE A 199 -6.55 -18.97 23.60
CA PHE A 199 -7.23 -19.84 22.65
C PHE A 199 -6.61 -21.23 22.60
N SER A 200 -5.29 -21.35 22.78
CA SER A 200 -4.58 -22.63 22.66
C SER A 200 -3.36 -22.70 23.58
N MET A 201 -3.17 -23.86 24.18
CA MET A 201 -1.96 -24.16 24.96
C MET A 201 -0.90 -24.94 24.19
N GLN A 202 -1.02 -25.12 22.88
CA GLN A 202 -0.09 -25.95 22.09
C GLN A 202 1.39 -25.48 22.17
N HIS A 203 1.64 -24.21 22.48
CA HIS A 203 2.98 -23.69 22.67
C HIS A 203 3.37 -23.42 24.13
N ALA A 204 2.48 -23.74 25.08
CA ALA A 204 2.80 -23.71 26.48
C ALA A 204 3.54 -25.02 26.86
N PHE A 205 4.58 -24.92 27.69
CA PHE A 205 5.48 -25.99 28.11
C PHE A 205 4.84 -27.24 28.77
N HIS A 206 3.52 -27.38 28.76
CA HIS A 206 2.81 -28.38 29.53
C HIS A 206 1.80 -29.20 28.71
N GLY A 207 2.27 -29.91 27.68
CA GLY A 207 1.60 -31.08 27.13
C GLY A 207 0.13 -30.87 26.69
N ASP A 208 -0.62 -31.94 26.63
CA ASP A 208 -1.96 -32.06 26.04
C ASP A 208 -3.12 -31.34 26.79
N ARG A 209 -2.83 -30.34 27.59
CA ARG A 209 -3.87 -29.56 28.27
C ARG A 209 -4.61 -28.63 27.30
N GLN A 210 -5.92 -28.87 27.24
CA GLN A 210 -6.83 -28.00 26.48
C GLN A 210 -7.26 -26.78 27.31
N THR A 211 -7.36 -25.62 26.64
CA THR A 211 -7.99 -24.45 27.24
C THR A 211 -9.51 -24.65 27.39
N ARG A 212 -10.15 -23.86 28.26
CA ARG A 212 -11.62 -23.86 28.34
C ARG A 212 -12.28 -23.52 27.01
N PHE A 213 -11.65 -22.65 26.22
CA PHE A 213 -12.09 -22.31 24.88
C PHE A 213 -12.09 -23.55 23.96
N GLN A 214 -11.01 -24.31 23.95
CA GLN A 214 -10.89 -25.54 23.16
C GLN A 214 -11.91 -26.63 23.65
N GLN A 215 -12.08 -26.76 24.95
CA GLN A 215 -13.06 -27.67 25.53
C GLN A 215 -14.50 -27.32 25.09
N LEU A 216 -14.85 -26.02 25.09
CA LEU A 216 -16.17 -25.60 24.62
C LEU A 216 -16.33 -25.86 23.11
N CYS A 217 -15.33 -25.53 22.29
CA CYS A 217 -15.37 -25.85 20.85
C CYS A 217 -15.61 -27.34 20.63
N HIS A 218 -14.89 -28.22 21.35
CA HIS A 218 -15.04 -29.65 21.25
C HIS A 218 -16.45 -30.14 21.69
N ALA A 219 -16.94 -29.64 22.81
CA ALA A 219 -18.27 -30.00 23.33
C ALA A 219 -19.40 -29.61 22.37
N LEU A 220 -19.23 -28.55 21.62
CA LEU A 220 -20.21 -28.05 20.63
C LEU A 220 -19.97 -28.59 19.19
N GLY A 221 -18.99 -29.46 19.00
CA GLY A 221 -18.63 -30.00 17.68
C GLY A 221 -18.09 -28.93 16.71
N ILE A 222 -17.49 -27.85 17.23
CA ILE A 222 -16.90 -26.80 16.46
C ILE A 222 -15.43 -27.12 16.23
N GLN A 223 -14.99 -27.12 14.96
CA GLN A 223 -13.59 -27.35 14.63
C GLN A 223 -12.75 -26.09 14.95
N HIS A 224 -11.90 -26.17 15.97
CA HIS A 224 -10.93 -25.12 16.25
C HIS A 224 -9.69 -25.28 15.37
N ARG A 225 -9.38 -24.25 14.55
CA ARG A 225 -8.24 -24.18 13.65
C ARG A 225 -7.28 -23.11 14.12
N LEU A 226 -6.03 -23.46 14.29
CA LEU A 226 -4.98 -22.50 14.60
C LEU A 226 -4.32 -21.98 13.32
N LEU A 227 -4.04 -20.70 13.29
CA LEU A 227 -3.24 -20.10 12.22
C LEU A 227 -1.84 -20.72 12.21
N ARG A 228 -1.35 -21.03 11.00
CA ARG A 228 0.04 -21.44 10.87
C ARG A 228 0.94 -20.28 11.27
N PRO A 229 2.04 -20.53 12.01
CA PRO A 229 3.02 -19.52 12.30
C PRO A 229 3.47 -18.82 11.00
N TYR A 230 3.61 -17.51 11.03
CA TYR A 230 4.04 -16.68 9.88
C TYR A 230 3.10 -16.66 8.65
N ALA A 231 1.81 -17.00 8.81
CA ALA A 231 0.80 -16.86 7.76
C ALA A 231 -0.25 -15.78 8.11
N PRO A 232 0.11 -14.49 8.20
CA PRO A 232 -0.79 -13.40 8.59
C PRO A 232 -1.94 -13.20 7.59
N GLU A 233 -1.77 -13.69 6.36
CA GLU A 233 -2.75 -13.56 5.28
C GLU A 233 -4.08 -14.27 5.59
N CYS A 234 -4.06 -15.25 6.48
CA CYS A 234 -5.25 -16.03 6.83
C CYS A 234 -6.19 -15.30 7.80
N ASN A 235 -5.72 -14.27 8.54
CA ASN A 235 -6.53 -13.51 9.49
C ASN A 235 -6.96 -12.13 8.98
N GLY A 236 -6.67 -11.83 7.73
CA GLY A 236 -6.87 -10.51 7.13
C GLY A 236 -8.30 -9.97 7.17
N LYS A 237 -9.31 -10.82 7.40
CA LYS A 237 -10.72 -10.41 7.49
C LYS A 237 -11.01 -9.73 8.83
N VAL A 238 -10.61 -10.34 9.93
CA VAL A 238 -10.79 -9.75 11.27
C VAL A 238 -9.83 -8.57 11.48
N GLU A 239 -8.61 -8.62 10.96
CA GLU A 239 -7.69 -7.47 10.99
C GLU A 239 -8.27 -6.26 10.23
N ARG A 240 -8.90 -6.50 9.07
CA ARG A 240 -9.60 -5.47 8.33
C ARG A 240 -10.78 -4.91 9.11
N PHE A 241 -11.51 -5.76 9.82
CA PHE A 241 -12.62 -5.36 10.67
C PHE A 241 -12.12 -4.45 11.80
N PHE A 242 -11.08 -4.83 12.54
CA PHE A 242 -10.46 -3.99 13.57
C PHE A 242 -10.05 -2.61 13.03
N ARG A 243 -9.40 -2.59 11.87
CA ARG A 243 -9.07 -1.30 11.23
C ARG A 243 -10.30 -0.46 10.93
N THR A 244 -11.38 -1.08 10.48
CA THR A 244 -12.64 -0.38 10.21
C THR A 244 -13.26 0.18 11.49
N VAL A 245 -13.22 -0.57 12.61
CA VAL A 245 -13.64 -0.08 13.92
C VAL A 245 -12.79 1.10 14.39
N ASP A 246 -11.47 1.02 14.22
CA ASP A 246 -10.56 2.13 14.54
C ASP A 246 -10.90 3.38 13.73
N ASP A 247 -10.93 3.23 12.40
CA ASP A 247 -11.03 4.37 11.49
C ASP A 247 -12.41 5.02 11.51
N GLU A 248 -13.48 4.25 11.69
CA GLU A 248 -14.84 4.75 11.58
C GLU A 248 -15.55 4.96 12.93
N CYS A 249 -15.04 4.36 14.02
CA CYS A 249 -15.64 4.48 15.36
C CYS A 249 -14.67 5.10 16.37
N LEU A 250 -13.60 4.39 16.72
CA LEU A 250 -12.77 4.74 17.89
C LEU A 250 -11.99 6.04 17.68
N ASN A 251 -11.38 6.25 16.51
CA ASN A 251 -10.59 7.43 16.19
C ASN A 251 -11.43 8.68 15.89
N ARG A 252 -12.73 8.52 15.69
CA ARG A 252 -13.64 9.64 15.40
C ARG A 252 -14.36 10.19 16.62
N ARG A 253 -14.25 9.53 17.78
CA ARG A 253 -14.97 9.86 19.00
C ARG A 253 -14.00 10.04 20.17
N ARG A 254 -14.26 11.01 21.03
CA ARG A 254 -13.52 11.16 22.29
C ARG A 254 -14.15 10.26 23.35
N LEU A 255 -13.64 9.05 23.50
CA LEU A 255 -14.16 8.03 24.41
C LEU A 255 -13.25 7.94 25.64
N PHE A 256 -13.65 8.51 26.75
CA PHE A 256 -12.82 8.62 27.96
C PHE A 256 -13.08 7.54 29.01
N THR A 257 -14.15 6.75 28.85
CA THR A 257 -14.52 5.70 29.80
C THR A 257 -14.72 4.38 29.11
N PHE A 258 -14.50 3.29 29.85
CA PHE A 258 -14.75 1.91 29.37
C PHE A 258 -16.20 1.76 28.87
N THR A 259 -17.18 2.24 29.65
CA THR A 259 -18.61 2.15 29.31
C THR A 259 -18.93 2.88 28.01
N ALA A 260 -18.40 4.11 27.84
CA ALA A 260 -18.62 4.89 26.61
C ALA A 260 -17.98 4.20 25.39
N ARG A 261 -16.77 3.65 25.57
CA ARG A 261 -16.06 2.89 24.52
C ARG A 261 -16.85 1.63 24.14
N SER A 262 -17.25 0.83 25.12
CA SER A 262 -18.01 -0.40 24.91
C SER A 262 -19.33 -0.14 24.19
N ARG A 263 -20.07 0.89 24.63
CA ARG A 263 -21.32 1.30 23.98
C ARG A 263 -21.12 1.76 22.55
N ALA A 264 -20.14 2.62 22.29
CA ALA A 264 -19.84 3.12 20.95
C ALA A 264 -19.52 2.00 19.98
N VAL A 265 -18.75 1.00 20.40
CA VAL A 265 -18.39 -0.16 19.60
C VAL A 265 -19.59 -1.07 19.35
N GLN A 266 -20.49 -1.26 20.33
CA GLN A 266 -21.73 -2.04 20.11
C GLN A 266 -22.67 -1.34 19.11
N GLU A 267 -22.82 -0.02 19.19
CA GLU A 267 -23.59 0.78 18.22
C GLU A 267 -22.96 0.68 16.83
N PHE A 268 -21.63 0.74 16.76
CA PHE A 268 -20.91 0.64 15.50
C PHE A 268 -21.05 -0.73 14.85
N VAL A 269 -20.96 -1.84 15.60
CA VAL A 269 -21.09 -3.19 15.03
C VAL A 269 -22.50 -3.43 14.52
N TRP A 270 -23.51 -2.86 15.18
CA TRP A 270 -24.86 -2.90 14.64
C TRP A 270 -24.95 -2.19 13.28
N TYR A 271 -24.42 -0.95 13.20
CA TYR A 271 -24.34 -0.21 11.94
C TYR A 271 -23.54 -0.99 10.87
N TYR A 272 -22.40 -1.55 11.24
CA TYR A 272 -21.54 -2.35 10.35
C TYR A 272 -22.29 -3.52 9.73
N ASN A 273 -23.05 -4.25 10.53
CA ASN A 273 -23.77 -5.44 10.10
C ASN A 273 -25.03 -5.13 9.29
N HIS A 274 -25.75 -4.06 9.62
CA HIS A 274 -27.10 -3.80 9.08
C HIS A 274 -27.18 -2.67 8.07
N GLN A 275 -26.27 -1.70 8.12
CA GLN A 275 -26.40 -0.47 7.33
C GLN A 275 -25.18 -0.16 6.45
N ARG A 276 -23.98 -0.58 6.87
CA ARG A 276 -22.76 -0.25 6.15
C ARG A 276 -22.59 -1.10 4.90
N PRO A 277 -22.54 -0.49 3.67
CA PRO A 277 -22.27 -1.24 2.45
C PRO A 277 -20.81 -1.72 2.38
N HIS A 278 -20.59 -2.94 1.91
CA HIS A 278 -19.27 -3.55 1.81
C HIS A 278 -18.89 -3.78 0.34
N LEU A 279 -17.78 -3.21 -0.10
CA LEU A 279 -17.29 -3.40 -1.46
C LEU A 279 -16.99 -4.86 -1.78
N SER A 280 -16.50 -5.64 -0.80
CA SER A 280 -16.26 -7.08 -0.96
C SER A 280 -17.53 -7.92 -1.07
N LEU A 281 -18.68 -7.35 -0.73
CA LEU A 281 -19.99 -7.99 -0.80
C LEU A 281 -20.88 -7.35 -1.91
N ALA A 282 -20.26 -6.74 -2.91
CA ALA A 282 -20.96 -6.05 -4.00
C ALA A 282 -21.93 -4.96 -3.51
N GLY A 283 -21.58 -4.26 -2.43
CA GLY A 283 -22.41 -3.20 -1.85
C GLY A 283 -23.45 -3.67 -0.83
N LEU A 284 -23.59 -4.97 -0.61
CA LEU A 284 -24.48 -5.50 0.43
C LEU A 284 -23.91 -5.26 1.82
N THR A 285 -24.80 -5.24 2.81
CA THR A 285 -24.42 -5.36 4.22
C THR A 285 -24.15 -6.82 4.59
N PRO A 286 -23.41 -7.13 5.66
CA PRO A 286 -23.22 -8.49 6.15
C PRO A 286 -24.53 -9.26 6.35
N VAL A 287 -25.51 -8.65 6.99
CA VAL A 287 -26.82 -9.26 7.22
C VAL A 287 -27.56 -9.52 5.90
N GLN A 288 -27.57 -8.58 4.97
CA GLN A 288 -28.17 -8.82 3.65
C GLN A 288 -27.49 -9.95 2.89
N ARG A 289 -26.16 -10.05 2.94
CA ARG A 289 -25.42 -11.16 2.31
C ARG A 289 -25.79 -12.51 2.91
N ARG A 290 -25.91 -12.60 4.24
CA ARG A 290 -26.36 -13.78 4.96
C ARG A 290 -27.80 -14.16 4.57
N ASP A 291 -28.71 -13.21 4.62
CA ASP A 291 -30.14 -13.45 4.39
C ASP A 291 -30.43 -13.90 2.95
N LEU A 292 -29.74 -13.32 1.98
CA LEU A 292 -29.81 -13.76 0.58
C LEU A 292 -29.38 -15.21 0.42
N TYR A 293 -28.32 -15.67 1.12
CA TYR A 293 -27.90 -17.05 1.09
C TYR A 293 -29.01 -17.97 1.59
N PHE A 294 -29.62 -17.68 2.74
CA PHE A 294 -30.67 -18.53 3.31
C PHE A 294 -31.98 -18.49 2.51
N GLN A 295 -32.27 -17.40 1.84
CA GLN A 295 -33.40 -17.34 0.91
C GLN A 295 -33.17 -18.24 -0.31
N GLN A 296 -31.99 -18.20 -0.91
CA GLN A 296 -31.64 -19.07 -2.03
C GLN A 296 -31.55 -20.57 -1.68
N ALA A 297 -31.14 -20.88 -0.45
CA ALA A 297 -31.08 -22.26 0.02
C ALA A 297 -32.46 -22.88 0.36
N ARG A 298 -33.50 -22.07 0.45
CA ARG A 298 -34.90 -22.50 0.70
C ARG A 298 -35.73 -22.60 -0.58
N ALA A 299 -35.27 -21.95 -1.67
CA ALA A 299 -35.89 -22.00 -2.98
C ALA A 299 -35.39 -23.20 -3.79
#